data_e19871dfff4e24af1f6ed0eae3390947
#
_entry.id   e19871dfff4e24af1f6ed0eae3390947
#
_cell.length_a   1.000
_cell.length_b   1.000
_cell.length_c   1.000
_cell.angle_alpha   90.00
_cell.angle_beta   90.00
_cell.angle_gamma   90.00
#
_symmetry.space_group_name_H-M   'P 1'
#
loop_
_entity.id
_entity.type
_entity.pdbx_description
1 polymer ?
#
loop_
_entity_poly.entity_id
_entity_poly.type
_entity_poly.pdbx_seq_one_letter_code
_entity_poly.pdbx_strand_id
1 'polypeptide(L)'
;MRSERGITGLETAIIFIAFVVVTSVFAFTILSSGLFASERAKETTYAGVEEAQTTLHPTGGVVALSGPVSTTTAITRVKFTLSLAADGDAVEMTSAYTATGSRAAPVSNGVTSPLVISYTDTSQHISETRWTLAWLANSDGDNLLESNETAEIMVWLQARAADDSFTLDTSSTVYMDH
;
A
#
# COMPACT_ATOMS: atom_id res chain seq x y z
N MET A 1 71.01 34.26 -31.05
CA MET A 1 70.22 33.03 -30.92
C MET A 1 69.78 32.70 -29.49
N ARG A 2 69.29 33.65 -28.71
CA ARG A 2 68.81 33.44 -27.30
C ARG A 2 67.35 33.78 -27.07
N SER A 3 66.67 34.41 -28.04
CA SER A 3 65.28 34.87 -27.86
C SER A 3 64.21 33.82 -28.18
N GLU A 4 64.49 32.83 -29.03
CA GLU A 4 63.51 31.84 -29.46
C GLU A 4 63.17 30.79 -28.38
N ARG A 5 64.10 30.49 -27.45
CA ARG A 5 63.86 29.54 -26.35
C ARG A 5 62.90 30.07 -25.26
N GLY A 6 62.81 31.39 -25.14
CA GLY A 6 61.88 32.01 -24.19
C GLY A 6 60.44 32.01 -24.72
N ILE A 7 60.25 32.21 -26.01
CA ILE A 7 58.94 32.24 -26.68
C ILE A 7 58.29 30.85 -26.69
N THR A 8 59.03 29.80 -27.03
CA THR A 8 58.53 28.43 -27.01
C THR A 8 58.16 27.95 -25.61
N GLY A 9 58.86 28.40 -24.57
CA GLY A 9 58.53 28.06 -23.19
C GLY A 9 57.22 28.75 -22.72
N LEU A 10 56.95 29.94 -23.18
CA LEU A 10 55.75 30.71 -22.86
C LEU A 10 54.52 30.15 -23.59
N GLU A 11 54.67 29.78 -24.83
CA GLU A 11 53.63 29.11 -25.63
C GLU A 11 53.21 27.77 -24.97
N THR A 12 54.18 26.95 -24.58
CA THR A 12 53.93 25.66 -23.92
C THR A 12 53.24 25.84 -22.56
N ALA A 13 53.63 26.88 -21.81
CA ALA A 13 52.98 27.20 -20.53
C ALA A 13 51.51 27.61 -20.71
N ILE A 14 51.19 28.39 -21.73
CA ILE A 14 49.82 28.81 -22.04
C ILE A 14 48.96 27.61 -22.44
N ILE A 15 49.46 26.74 -23.28
CA ILE A 15 48.77 25.52 -23.71
C ILE A 15 48.53 24.59 -22.50
N PHE A 16 49.50 24.45 -21.61
CA PHE A 16 49.37 23.64 -20.41
C PHE A 16 48.31 24.17 -19.44
N ILE A 17 48.30 25.49 -19.21
CA ILE A 17 47.31 26.15 -18.38
C ILE A 17 45.89 25.98 -18.98
N ALA A 18 45.75 26.20 -20.28
CA ALA A 18 44.47 26.00 -20.99
C ALA A 18 43.99 24.57 -20.87
N PHE A 19 44.85 23.58 -21.02
CA PHE A 19 44.51 22.18 -20.88
C PHE A 19 44.05 21.82 -19.44
N VAL A 20 44.75 22.31 -18.42
CA VAL A 20 44.42 22.09 -17.04
C VAL A 20 43.06 22.70 -16.69
N VAL A 21 42.77 23.92 -17.16
CA VAL A 21 41.47 24.59 -16.94
C VAL A 21 40.34 23.81 -17.58
N VAL A 22 40.47 23.43 -18.84
CA VAL A 22 39.45 22.64 -19.55
C VAL A 22 39.20 21.30 -18.85
N THR A 23 40.27 20.58 -18.50
CA THR A 23 40.18 19.28 -17.84
C THR A 23 39.52 19.40 -16.46
N SER A 24 39.81 20.44 -15.71
CA SER A 24 39.18 20.67 -14.38
C SER A 24 37.69 20.94 -14.46
N VAL A 25 37.24 21.71 -15.47
CA VAL A 25 35.81 21.96 -15.72
C VAL A 25 35.09 20.68 -16.13
N PHE A 26 35.69 19.90 -17.03
CA PHE A 26 35.12 18.59 -17.38
C PHE A 26 35.05 17.64 -16.19
N ALA A 27 36.09 17.53 -15.41
CA ALA A 27 36.12 16.68 -14.22
C ALA A 27 35.03 17.09 -13.21
N PHE A 28 34.87 18.38 -12.97
CA PHE A 28 33.81 18.89 -12.08
C PHE A 28 32.42 18.57 -12.62
N THR A 29 32.18 18.75 -13.92
CA THR A 29 30.88 18.47 -14.53
C THR A 29 30.50 16.98 -14.44
N ILE A 30 31.46 16.09 -14.73
CA ILE A 30 31.25 14.65 -14.65
C ILE A 30 30.99 14.22 -13.21
N LEU A 31 31.77 14.73 -12.25
CA LEU A 31 31.61 14.40 -10.85
C LEU A 31 30.25 14.89 -10.31
N SER A 32 29.87 16.12 -10.63
CA SER A 32 28.57 16.69 -10.24
C SER A 32 27.41 15.87 -10.82
N SER A 33 27.46 15.53 -12.10
CA SER A 33 26.43 14.70 -12.74
C SER A 33 26.37 13.30 -12.13
N GLY A 34 27.51 12.71 -11.79
CA GLY A 34 27.58 11.39 -11.14
C GLY A 34 26.99 11.40 -9.72
N LEU A 35 27.22 12.46 -8.95
CA LEU A 35 26.60 12.62 -7.62
C LEU A 35 25.07 12.73 -7.72
N PHE A 36 24.55 13.57 -8.61
CA PHE A 36 23.10 13.67 -8.82
C PHE A 36 22.48 12.36 -9.28
N ALA A 37 23.13 11.61 -10.16
CA ALA A 37 22.64 10.30 -10.59
C ALA A 37 22.62 9.30 -9.44
N SER A 38 23.63 9.31 -8.58
CA SER A 38 23.71 8.45 -7.39
C SER A 38 22.64 8.79 -6.35
N GLU A 39 22.41 10.07 -6.10
CA GLU A 39 21.36 10.53 -5.18
C GLU A 39 19.97 10.13 -5.67
N ARG A 40 19.68 10.33 -6.95
CA ARG A 40 18.42 9.90 -7.57
C ARG A 40 18.23 8.39 -7.52
N ALA A 41 19.27 7.62 -7.76
CA ALA A 41 19.21 6.17 -7.65
C ALA A 41 18.91 5.70 -6.22
N LYS A 42 19.52 6.33 -5.22
CA LYS A 42 19.23 6.05 -3.82
C LYS A 42 17.77 6.38 -3.46
N GLU A 43 17.30 7.58 -3.82
CA GLU A 43 15.93 8.01 -3.58
C GLU A 43 14.91 7.04 -4.19
N THR A 44 15.12 6.62 -5.44
CA THR A 44 14.24 5.65 -6.11
C THR A 44 14.28 4.28 -5.42
N THR A 45 15.46 3.85 -4.95
CA THR A 45 15.59 2.57 -4.25
C THR A 45 14.88 2.61 -2.89
N TYR A 46 15.07 3.68 -2.13
CA TYR A 46 14.39 3.83 -0.83
C TYR A 46 12.88 3.94 -0.98
N ALA A 47 12.39 4.74 -1.93
CA ALA A 47 10.96 4.81 -2.22
C ALA A 47 10.36 3.46 -2.64
N GLY A 48 11.08 2.67 -3.42
CA GLY A 48 10.65 1.32 -3.81
C GLY A 48 10.63 0.33 -2.65
N VAL A 49 11.56 0.45 -1.71
CA VAL A 49 11.57 -0.37 -0.50
C VAL A 49 10.45 0.02 0.45
N GLU A 50 10.22 1.31 0.67
CA GLU A 50 9.13 1.84 1.49
C GLU A 50 7.76 1.41 0.96
N GLU A 51 7.53 1.51 -0.35
CA GLU A 51 6.30 1.01 -0.99
C GLU A 51 6.11 -0.51 -0.79
N ALA A 52 7.18 -1.29 -0.85
CA ALA A 52 7.12 -2.73 -0.65
C ALA A 52 6.86 -3.13 0.82
N GLN A 53 7.32 -2.33 1.76
CA GLN A 53 7.20 -2.60 3.19
C GLN A 53 5.78 -2.36 3.73
N THR A 54 5.02 -1.41 3.16
CA THR A 54 3.64 -1.12 3.57
C THR A 54 2.60 -2.03 2.93
N THR A 55 3.01 -3.05 2.19
CA THR A 55 2.08 -3.89 1.43
C THR A 55 1.43 -4.97 2.29
N LEU A 56 0.12 -4.87 2.47
CA LEU A 56 -0.72 -5.96 2.97
C LEU A 56 -0.82 -7.06 1.93
N HIS A 57 -0.70 -8.30 2.35
CA HIS A 57 -0.92 -9.43 1.46
C HIS A 57 -1.92 -10.44 2.05
N PRO A 58 -2.76 -11.04 1.21
CA PRO A 58 -3.64 -12.09 1.68
C PRO A 58 -2.84 -13.36 1.98
N THR A 59 -3.08 -13.92 3.16
CA THR A 59 -2.47 -15.17 3.62
C THR A 59 -3.52 -16.27 3.65
N GLY A 60 -3.26 -17.35 2.94
CA GLY A 60 -4.23 -18.45 2.84
C GLY A 60 -5.26 -18.28 1.74
N GLY A 61 -6.42 -18.87 1.91
CA GLY A 61 -7.49 -18.87 0.93
C GLY A 61 -8.58 -17.85 1.20
N VAL A 62 -9.22 -17.37 0.13
CA VAL A 62 -10.44 -16.58 0.22
C VAL A 62 -11.63 -17.52 0.34
N VAL A 63 -12.47 -17.33 1.33
CA VAL A 63 -13.63 -18.17 1.61
C VAL A 63 -14.92 -17.40 1.40
N ALA A 64 -15.73 -17.83 0.47
CA ALA A 64 -17.07 -17.30 0.27
C ALA A 64 -18.06 -18.08 1.17
N LEU A 65 -18.85 -17.33 1.94
CA LEU A 65 -19.85 -17.85 2.84
C LEU A 65 -21.24 -17.61 2.26
N SER A 66 -21.99 -18.69 2.08
CA SER A 66 -23.38 -18.61 1.66
C SER A 66 -24.31 -18.32 2.82
N GLY A 67 -25.44 -17.68 2.54
CA GLY A 67 -26.49 -17.43 3.48
C GLY A 67 -27.85 -17.34 2.80
N PRO A 68 -28.95 -17.42 3.56
CA PRO A 68 -30.28 -17.29 2.99
C PRO A 68 -30.54 -15.84 2.59
N VAL A 69 -31.04 -15.65 1.39
CA VAL A 69 -31.50 -14.38 0.86
C VAL A 69 -32.90 -14.59 0.30
N SER A 70 -33.91 -14.11 1.02
CA SER A 70 -35.31 -14.42 0.71
C SER A 70 -35.55 -15.93 0.60
N THR A 71 -35.88 -16.44 -0.57
CA THR A 71 -36.15 -17.86 -0.82
C THR A 71 -34.96 -18.61 -1.43
N THR A 72 -33.86 -17.93 -1.68
CA THR A 72 -32.66 -18.48 -2.33
C THR A 72 -31.45 -18.44 -1.40
N THR A 73 -30.43 -19.19 -1.75
CA THR A 73 -29.12 -19.15 -1.07
C THR A 73 -28.13 -18.47 -2.01
N ALA A 74 -27.47 -17.44 -1.50
CA ALA A 74 -26.44 -16.70 -2.26
C ALA A 74 -25.18 -16.55 -1.42
N ILE A 75 -24.08 -16.11 -2.04
CA ILE A 75 -22.90 -15.67 -1.34
C ILE A 75 -23.20 -14.35 -0.67
N THR A 76 -23.13 -14.31 0.64
CA THR A 76 -23.50 -13.15 1.45
C THR A 76 -22.31 -12.50 2.14
N ARG A 77 -21.23 -13.25 2.27
CA ARG A 77 -20.01 -12.78 2.92
C ARG A 77 -18.80 -13.39 2.25
N VAL A 78 -17.72 -12.62 2.23
CA VAL A 78 -16.40 -13.12 1.81
C VAL A 78 -15.43 -12.88 2.94
N LYS A 79 -14.66 -13.90 3.30
CA LYS A 79 -13.62 -13.76 4.31
C LYS A 79 -12.25 -14.13 3.76
N PHE A 80 -11.26 -13.41 4.18
CA PHE A 80 -9.86 -13.66 3.87
C PHE A 80 -8.99 -13.16 5.02
N THR A 81 -7.81 -13.70 5.08
CA THR A 81 -6.83 -13.35 6.10
C THR A 81 -5.78 -12.44 5.50
N LEU A 82 -5.40 -11.41 6.22
CA LEU A 82 -4.31 -10.51 5.88
C LEU A 82 -3.15 -10.67 6.86
N SER A 83 -1.97 -10.54 6.35
CA SER A 83 -0.74 -10.32 7.11
C SER A 83 0.09 -9.24 6.45
N LEU A 84 1.02 -8.68 7.21
CA LEU A 84 1.95 -7.69 6.69
C LEU A 84 3.08 -8.39 5.94
N ALA A 85 3.60 -7.77 4.88
CA ALA A 85 4.84 -8.19 4.26
C ALA A 85 5.99 -8.11 5.28
N ALA A 86 6.97 -8.99 5.15
CA ALA A 86 8.08 -9.03 6.10
C ALA A 86 8.75 -7.65 6.24
N ASP A 87 8.95 -7.21 7.47
CA ASP A 87 9.53 -5.91 7.83
C ASP A 87 8.74 -4.67 7.35
N GLY A 88 7.45 -4.82 7.07
CA GLY A 88 6.56 -3.68 6.75
C GLY A 88 6.20 -2.83 7.97
N ASP A 89 5.83 -1.59 7.72
CA ASP A 89 5.28 -0.70 8.74
C ASP A 89 3.90 -1.17 9.19
N ALA A 90 3.59 -0.98 10.48
CA ALA A 90 2.30 -1.34 11.06
C ALA A 90 1.15 -0.62 10.35
N VAL A 91 0.10 -1.36 10.02
CA VAL A 91 -1.08 -0.83 9.31
C VAL A 91 -2.29 -0.79 10.23
N GLU A 92 -2.93 0.38 10.31
CA GLU A 92 -4.13 0.53 11.12
C GLU A 92 -5.32 -0.21 10.50
N MET A 93 -5.90 -1.13 11.30
CA MET A 93 -6.99 -2.03 10.91
C MET A 93 -8.30 -1.71 11.65
N THR A 94 -8.48 -0.49 12.13
CA THR A 94 -9.71 -0.10 12.82
C THR A 94 -10.92 -0.26 11.91
N SER A 95 -11.86 -1.13 12.29
CA SER A 95 -13.11 -1.33 11.57
C SER A 95 -14.22 -0.46 12.13
N ALA A 96 -15.02 0.13 11.25
CA ALA A 96 -16.24 0.85 11.63
C ALA A 96 -17.39 -0.09 12.03
N TYR A 97 -17.24 -1.39 11.85
CA TYR A 97 -18.26 -2.40 12.10
C TYR A 97 -17.75 -3.53 12.99
N THR A 98 -18.63 -4.06 13.82
CA THR A 98 -18.40 -5.24 14.67
C THR A 98 -19.33 -6.36 14.27
N ALA A 99 -18.79 -7.58 14.18
CA ALA A 99 -19.58 -8.79 13.92
C ALA A 99 -20.23 -9.29 15.20
N THR A 100 -21.55 -9.46 15.17
CA THR A 100 -22.32 -10.05 16.26
C THR A 100 -23.21 -11.16 15.70
N GLY A 101 -22.74 -12.39 15.79
CA GLY A 101 -23.45 -13.54 15.21
C GLY A 101 -23.50 -13.46 13.68
N SER A 102 -24.69 -13.34 13.11
CA SER A 102 -24.94 -13.25 11.67
C SER A 102 -25.04 -11.81 11.15
N ARG A 103 -24.57 -10.85 11.88
CA ARG A 103 -24.81 -9.44 11.64
C ARG A 103 -23.54 -8.63 11.85
N ALA A 104 -23.30 -7.63 10.99
CA ALA A 104 -22.35 -6.56 11.23
C ALA A 104 -23.13 -5.31 11.68
N ALA A 105 -22.77 -4.78 12.82
CA ALA A 105 -23.37 -3.57 13.38
C ALA A 105 -22.31 -2.45 13.44
N PRO A 106 -22.69 -1.18 13.22
CA PRO A 106 -21.77 -0.08 13.37
C PRO A 106 -21.24 0.00 14.81
N VAL A 107 -19.97 0.32 14.94
CA VAL A 107 -19.36 0.59 16.25
C VAL A 107 -19.90 1.92 16.77
N SER A 108 -20.30 1.95 18.04
CA SER A 108 -20.73 3.18 18.69
C SER A 108 -19.63 4.23 18.64
N ASN A 109 -20.00 5.52 18.46
CA ASN A 109 -19.12 6.70 18.44
C ASN A 109 -18.53 7.11 17.10
N GLY A 110 -19.09 6.71 15.95
CA GLY A 110 -18.69 7.25 14.65
C GLY A 110 -17.24 6.97 14.28
N VAL A 111 -16.77 5.77 14.58
CA VAL A 111 -15.43 5.32 14.18
C VAL A 111 -15.34 5.29 12.67
N THR A 112 -14.34 5.95 12.12
CA THR A 112 -14.04 5.91 10.69
C THR A 112 -12.94 4.89 10.46
N SER A 113 -13.16 4.00 9.51
CA SER A 113 -12.14 3.03 9.10
C SER A 113 -11.13 3.68 8.16
N PRO A 114 -9.82 3.56 8.40
CA PRO A 114 -8.80 4.01 7.46
C PRO A 114 -8.69 3.10 6.23
N LEU A 115 -9.09 1.84 6.35
CA LEU A 115 -9.04 0.86 5.28
C LEU A 115 -10.38 0.83 4.53
N VAL A 116 -10.32 1.01 3.21
CA VAL A 116 -11.47 0.93 2.31
C VAL A 116 -11.35 -0.33 1.47
N ILE A 117 -12.41 -1.14 1.49
CA ILE A 117 -12.51 -2.35 0.68
C ILE A 117 -13.61 -2.14 -0.36
N SER A 118 -13.27 -2.26 -1.63
CA SER A 118 -14.22 -2.20 -2.73
C SER A 118 -14.55 -3.59 -3.25
N TYR A 119 -15.76 -3.75 -3.76
CA TYR A 119 -16.21 -4.96 -4.42
C TYR A 119 -16.64 -4.65 -5.84
N THR A 120 -16.20 -5.46 -6.78
CA THR A 120 -16.59 -5.33 -8.19
C THR A 120 -16.89 -6.70 -8.77
N ASP A 121 -18.02 -6.82 -9.43
CA ASP A 121 -18.38 -7.96 -10.26
C ASP A 121 -18.79 -7.52 -11.67
N THR A 122 -19.35 -8.43 -12.48
CA THR A 122 -19.76 -8.14 -13.85
C THR A 122 -20.95 -7.18 -13.97
N SER A 123 -21.72 -7.00 -12.89
CA SER A 123 -22.99 -6.27 -12.87
C SER A 123 -22.92 -4.99 -12.06
N GLN A 124 -22.03 -4.91 -11.08
CA GLN A 124 -22.02 -3.84 -10.09
C GLN A 124 -20.61 -3.51 -9.58
N HIS A 125 -20.48 -2.28 -9.09
CA HIS A 125 -19.30 -1.80 -8.40
C HIS A 125 -19.72 -1.11 -7.11
N ILE A 126 -19.18 -1.57 -5.97
CA ILE A 126 -19.41 -1.00 -4.66
C ILE A 126 -18.07 -0.43 -4.18
N SER A 127 -17.99 0.89 -4.13
CA SER A 127 -16.74 1.59 -3.80
C SER A 127 -16.32 1.43 -2.35
N GLU A 128 -17.27 1.16 -1.45
CA GLU A 128 -17.03 1.00 -0.03
C GLU A 128 -17.94 -0.10 0.52
N THR A 129 -17.38 -1.28 0.74
CA THR A 129 -18.09 -2.38 1.38
C THR A 129 -17.97 -2.30 2.90
N ARG A 130 -18.91 -2.90 3.61
CA ARG A 130 -18.83 -3.04 5.06
C ARG A 130 -18.01 -4.27 5.41
N TRP A 131 -17.09 -4.11 6.33
CA TRP A 131 -16.23 -5.20 6.75
C TRP A 131 -16.05 -5.21 8.26
N THR A 132 -15.72 -6.37 8.77
CA THR A 132 -15.45 -6.58 10.20
C THR A 132 -14.11 -7.27 10.35
N LEU A 133 -13.43 -7.01 11.45
CA LEU A 133 -12.12 -7.53 11.79
C LEU A 133 -12.20 -8.57 12.88
N ALA A 134 -11.41 -9.62 12.76
CA ALA A 134 -11.15 -10.59 13.84
C ALA A 134 -9.65 -10.92 13.86
N TRP A 135 -9.03 -10.73 14.99
CA TRP A 135 -7.63 -11.11 15.19
C TRP A 135 -7.51 -12.62 15.33
N LEU A 136 -6.62 -13.25 14.55
CA LEU A 136 -6.43 -14.71 14.59
C LEU A 136 -5.22 -15.13 15.41
N ALA A 137 -4.11 -14.43 15.30
CA ALA A 137 -2.87 -14.81 15.96
C ALA A 137 -2.04 -13.61 16.36
N ASN A 138 -1.38 -13.76 17.51
CA ASN A 138 -0.35 -12.88 18.05
C ASN A 138 -0.75 -11.43 18.32
N SER A 139 -2.03 -11.05 18.22
CA SER A 139 -2.46 -9.68 18.51
C SER A 139 -2.14 -9.31 19.96
N ASP A 140 -1.56 -8.15 20.15
CA ASP A 140 -1.24 -7.57 21.45
C ASP A 140 -2.40 -6.77 22.06
N GLY A 141 -3.49 -6.60 21.30
CA GLY A 141 -4.73 -5.98 21.74
C GLY A 141 -4.95 -4.55 21.25
N ASP A 142 -4.08 -4.05 20.42
CA ASP A 142 -4.30 -2.80 19.70
C ASP A 142 -5.01 -3.02 18.34
N ASN A 143 -5.10 -1.99 17.50
CA ASN A 143 -5.73 -2.05 16.19
C ASN A 143 -4.72 -1.96 15.03
N LEU A 144 -3.45 -2.12 15.33
CA LEU A 144 -2.39 -2.12 14.32
C LEU A 144 -2.10 -3.55 13.89
N LEU A 145 -2.00 -3.78 12.59
CA LEU A 145 -1.49 -5.05 12.07
C LEU A 145 0.03 -4.94 11.93
N GLU A 146 0.72 -5.67 12.76
CA GLU A 146 2.18 -5.69 12.84
C GLU A 146 2.79 -6.95 12.23
N SER A 147 4.12 -6.98 12.15
CA SER A 147 4.85 -8.16 11.73
C SER A 147 4.54 -9.35 12.64
N ASN A 148 4.21 -10.49 12.07
CA ASN A 148 3.79 -11.74 12.73
C ASN A 148 2.34 -11.76 13.25
N GLU A 149 1.59 -10.71 13.12
CA GLU A 149 0.17 -10.72 13.39
C GLU A 149 -0.63 -11.15 12.16
N THR A 150 -1.83 -11.65 12.42
CA THR A 150 -2.73 -12.12 11.38
C THR A 150 -4.15 -11.70 11.67
N ALA A 151 -4.75 -10.99 10.73
CA ALA A 151 -6.08 -10.45 10.82
C ALA A 151 -7.03 -11.11 9.80
N GLU A 152 -8.17 -11.62 10.24
CA GLU A 152 -9.25 -12.09 9.37
C GLU A 152 -10.20 -10.93 9.09
N ILE A 153 -10.41 -10.63 7.83
CA ILE A 153 -11.39 -9.67 7.37
C ILE A 153 -12.60 -10.42 6.83
N MET A 154 -13.77 -10.02 7.28
CA MET A 154 -15.03 -10.48 6.73
C MET A 154 -15.75 -9.32 6.07
N VAL A 155 -15.93 -9.40 4.75
CA VAL A 155 -16.67 -8.45 3.93
C VAL A 155 -18.12 -8.89 3.84
N TRP A 156 -19.05 -7.97 4.09
CA TRP A 156 -20.48 -8.20 4.08
C TRP A 156 -21.09 -7.67 2.79
N LEU A 157 -21.64 -8.56 1.98
CA LEU A 157 -22.18 -8.29 0.64
C LEU A 157 -23.72 -8.10 0.65
N GLN A 158 -24.29 -7.90 1.79
CA GLN A 158 -25.72 -7.66 1.93
C GLN A 158 -26.05 -6.18 1.97
N ALA A 159 -27.27 -5.85 1.61
CA ALA A 159 -27.78 -4.50 1.75
C ALA A 159 -27.87 -4.10 3.22
N ARG A 160 -27.66 -2.82 3.45
CA ARG A 160 -27.72 -2.20 4.76
C ARG A 160 -29.16 -2.17 5.29
N ALA A 161 -29.34 -2.57 6.53
CA ALA A 161 -30.62 -2.41 7.24
C ALA A 161 -30.83 -0.95 7.69
N ALA A 162 -32.06 -0.62 8.12
CA ALA A 162 -32.40 0.73 8.55
C ALA A 162 -31.62 1.23 9.78
N ASP A 163 -31.08 0.33 10.57
CA ASP A 163 -30.26 0.60 11.76
C ASP A 163 -28.75 0.65 11.45
N ASP A 164 -28.40 0.79 10.19
CA ASP A 164 -27.01 0.81 9.68
C ASP A 164 -26.25 -0.52 9.85
N SER A 165 -26.93 -1.60 10.13
CA SER A 165 -26.35 -2.94 10.26
C SER A 165 -26.49 -3.77 8.99
N PHE A 166 -25.61 -4.78 8.86
CA PHE A 166 -25.66 -5.77 7.80
C PHE A 166 -26.06 -7.12 8.39
N THR A 167 -27.19 -7.63 7.98
CA THR A 167 -27.75 -8.88 8.49
C THR A 167 -27.87 -9.93 7.40
N LEU A 168 -27.79 -11.20 7.77
CA LEU A 168 -28.12 -12.32 6.90
C LEU A 168 -29.62 -12.59 6.82
N ASP A 169 -30.43 -11.58 7.13
CA ASP A 169 -31.88 -11.72 7.10
C ASP A 169 -32.41 -11.94 5.68
N THR A 170 -33.43 -12.76 5.57
CA THR A 170 -34.09 -13.13 4.31
C THR A 170 -34.74 -11.96 3.58
N SER A 171 -34.90 -10.81 4.24
CA SER A 171 -35.46 -9.60 3.65
C SER A 171 -34.42 -8.64 3.05
N SER A 172 -33.15 -8.88 3.31
CA SER A 172 -32.07 -8.01 2.84
C SER A 172 -31.75 -8.26 1.36
N THR A 173 -31.57 -7.20 0.63
CA THR A 173 -31.06 -7.25 -0.76
C THR A 173 -29.57 -7.58 -0.72
N VAL A 174 -29.12 -8.52 -1.51
CA VAL A 174 -27.69 -8.86 -1.65
C VAL A 174 -27.08 -7.97 -2.71
N TYR A 175 -25.87 -7.53 -2.49
CA TYR A 175 -25.13 -6.78 -3.51
C TYR A 175 -24.79 -7.64 -4.72
N MET A 176 -24.58 -8.93 -4.51
CA MET A 176 -24.39 -9.89 -5.58
C MET A 176 -25.73 -10.42 -6.02
N ASP A 177 -26.17 -9.94 -7.14
CA ASP A 177 -27.27 -10.52 -7.91
C ASP A 177 -26.66 -11.23 -9.12
N HIS A 178 -26.99 -12.50 -9.30
CA HIS A 178 -26.39 -13.33 -10.36
C HIS A 178 -27.38 -13.90 -11.24
#